data_e32da6c537706c6d99dce323f0cc8008
#
_entry.id   e32da6c537706c6d99dce323f0cc8008
#
_cell.length_a   1.000
_cell.length_b   1.000
_cell.length_c   1.000
_cell.angle_alpha   90.00
_cell.angle_beta   90.00
_cell.angle_gamma   90.00
#
_symmetry.space_group_name_H-M   'P 1'
#
loop_
_entity.id
_entity.type
_entity.pdbx_description
1 polymer ?
#
loop_
_entity_poly.entity_id
_entity_poly.type
_entity_poly.pdbx_seq_one_letter_code
_entity_poly.pdbx_strand_id
1 'polypeptide(L)'
;EAIDYDLINAVDGDGDLDLVFNNLMHPATIYENRAVQQSPATHYLRVVLSDEFRTASTLHAEVRIRQGEQVQVMTNKNVRGYASQVEPVVHFGLGAQPEVDWVEVRWPDGSHSRIDRPGADQTLRIEKNDPTVSGEANERDSGSPYFREAPLGIPYRHRENQFYDFEKEKLLPHRQSRLGPALATGDLNGDG
;
A
#
# COMPACT_ATOMS: atom_id res chain seq x y z
N GLU A 1 -4.86 -2.32 -27.99
CA GLU A 1 -3.68 -1.90 -27.20
C GLU A 1 -3.99 -2.15 -25.74
N ALA A 2 -3.32 -3.14 -25.17
CA ALA A 2 -3.41 -3.35 -23.72
C ALA A 2 -2.43 -2.38 -23.07
N ILE A 3 -2.94 -1.40 -22.36
CA ILE A 3 -2.16 -0.49 -21.55
C ILE A 3 -2.10 -1.13 -20.16
N ASP A 4 -0.94 -1.64 -19.78
CA ASP A 4 -0.69 -1.97 -18.37
C ASP A 4 -0.44 -0.66 -17.63
N TYR A 5 -1.34 -0.34 -16.72
CA TYR A 5 -1.28 0.84 -15.88
C TYR A 5 -0.30 0.61 -14.75
N ASP A 6 0.74 1.38 -14.68
CA ASP A 6 1.63 1.26 -13.55
C ASP A 6 2.27 2.56 -13.11
N LEU A 7 2.22 2.75 -11.84
CA LEU A 7 2.98 3.66 -11.01
C LEU A 7 2.62 5.15 -11.15
N ILE A 8 1.81 5.56 -10.21
CA ILE A 8 1.78 6.95 -9.76
C ILE A 8 2.85 7.08 -8.69
N ASN A 9 3.92 7.81 -8.98
CA ASN A 9 5.05 7.98 -8.08
C ASN A 9 5.66 9.37 -8.24
N ALA A 10 6.30 9.91 -7.20
CA ALA A 10 7.12 11.10 -7.32
C ALA A 10 8.49 10.69 -7.87
N VAL A 11 8.65 10.69 -9.18
CA VAL A 11 9.87 10.17 -9.86
C VAL A 11 11.04 11.12 -9.69
N ASP A 12 10.81 12.43 -9.71
CA ASP A 12 11.84 13.46 -9.57
C ASP A 12 11.91 14.08 -8.16
N GLY A 13 10.91 13.78 -7.32
CA GLY A 13 10.90 14.19 -5.91
C GLY A 13 10.48 15.63 -5.67
N ASP A 14 9.87 16.31 -6.66
CA ASP A 14 9.42 17.70 -6.57
C ASP A 14 8.15 17.89 -5.74
N GLY A 15 7.47 16.81 -5.39
CA GLY A 15 6.32 16.79 -4.48
C GLY A 15 4.99 16.58 -5.16
N ASP A 16 4.92 16.50 -6.47
CA ASP A 16 3.72 16.04 -7.17
C ASP A 16 3.86 14.57 -7.64
N LEU A 17 2.82 14.03 -8.22
CA LEU A 17 2.77 12.62 -8.60
C LEU A 17 2.89 12.49 -10.11
N ASP A 18 3.91 11.78 -10.55
CA ASP A 18 4.17 11.46 -11.95
C ASP A 18 3.46 10.19 -12.40
N LEU A 19 3.36 9.99 -13.69
CA LEU A 19 2.76 8.80 -14.29
C LEU A 19 3.81 8.00 -15.03
N VAL A 20 3.92 6.72 -14.72
CA VAL A 20 4.75 5.77 -15.45
C VAL A 20 3.86 4.71 -16.08
N PHE A 21 3.98 4.53 -17.39
CA PHE A 21 3.27 3.50 -18.13
C PHE A 21 4.25 2.45 -18.61
N ASN A 22 3.99 1.22 -18.23
CA ASN A 22 4.68 0.09 -18.81
C ASN A 22 3.93 -0.38 -20.07
N ASN A 23 4.54 -0.19 -21.23
CA ASN A 23 3.92 -0.48 -22.51
C ASN A 23 4.24 -1.91 -22.95
N LEU A 24 3.25 -2.64 -23.44
CA LEU A 24 3.48 -3.96 -24.01
C LEU A 24 4.32 -3.84 -25.29
N MET A 25 5.49 -4.49 -25.31
CA MET A 25 6.43 -4.52 -26.45
C MET A 25 6.98 -3.14 -26.90
N HIS A 26 6.81 -2.10 -26.09
CA HIS A 26 7.37 -0.77 -26.30
C HIS A 26 8.11 -0.29 -25.04
N PRO A 27 9.03 0.68 -25.16
CA PRO A 27 9.65 1.29 -24.00
C PRO A 27 8.60 1.88 -23.05
N ALA A 28 8.89 1.84 -21.75
CA ALA A 28 8.06 2.51 -20.76
C ALA A 28 8.01 4.02 -21.04
N THR A 29 6.87 4.63 -20.78
CA THR A 29 6.66 6.08 -20.93
C THR A 29 6.51 6.71 -19.57
N ILE A 30 7.23 7.81 -19.34
CA ILE A 30 7.15 8.59 -18.11
C ILE A 30 6.54 9.94 -18.48
N TYR A 31 5.49 10.32 -17.76
CA TYR A 31 4.89 11.66 -17.84
C TYR A 31 5.19 12.40 -16.55
N GLU A 32 6.05 13.40 -16.66
CA GLU A 32 6.33 14.35 -15.59
C GLU A 32 5.08 15.22 -15.34
N ASN A 33 4.61 15.23 -14.12
CA ASN A 33 3.60 16.20 -13.69
C ASN A 33 4.30 17.53 -13.46
N ARG A 34 3.68 18.62 -13.86
CA ARG A 34 4.21 19.98 -13.70
C ARG A 34 3.27 20.88 -12.90
N ALA A 35 2.48 20.26 -12.04
CA ALA A 35 1.51 21.01 -11.23
C ALA A 35 2.22 21.97 -10.27
N VAL A 36 3.29 21.54 -9.63
CA VAL A 36 4.07 22.36 -8.70
C VAL A 36 4.77 23.52 -9.42
N GLN A 37 5.39 23.25 -10.58
CA GLN A 37 6.07 24.29 -11.37
C GLN A 37 5.11 25.32 -11.96
N GLN A 38 3.91 24.88 -12.38
CA GLN A 38 2.89 25.77 -12.94
C GLN A 38 2.09 26.53 -11.89
N SER A 39 2.00 25.98 -10.69
CA SER A 39 1.27 26.56 -9.56
C SER A 39 2.10 26.50 -8.28
N PRO A 40 3.13 27.35 -8.14
CA PRO A 40 4.06 27.31 -6.98
C PRO A 40 3.39 27.54 -5.62
N ALA A 41 2.13 27.96 -5.61
CA ALA A 41 1.32 28.12 -4.40
C ALA A 41 0.60 26.82 -3.99
N THR A 42 0.86 25.70 -4.66
CA THR A 42 0.30 24.40 -4.26
C THR A 42 1.23 23.67 -3.30
N HIS A 43 0.65 23.15 -2.23
CA HIS A 43 1.35 22.45 -1.18
C HIS A 43 0.94 20.98 -1.15
N TYR A 44 1.78 20.15 -0.54
CA TYR A 44 1.54 18.72 -0.38
C TYR A 44 1.96 18.21 0.99
N LEU A 45 1.50 17.01 1.33
CA LEU A 45 1.99 16.25 2.46
C LEU A 45 2.05 14.77 2.10
N ARG A 46 3.23 14.19 2.21
CA ARG A 46 3.43 12.74 2.03
C ARG A 46 3.52 12.10 3.40
N VAL A 47 2.80 11.02 3.60
CA VAL A 47 2.79 10.28 4.88
C VAL A 47 3.32 8.87 4.65
N VAL A 48 4.43 8.55 5.30
CA VAL A 48 5.04 7.22 5.32
C VAL A 48 4.74 6.58 6.66
N LEU A 49 4.13 5.42 6.63
CA LEU A 49 3.82 4.64 7.82
C LEU A 49 4.88 3.57 8.04
N SER A 50 5.35 3.44 9.27
CA SER A 50 6.28 2.39 9.68
C SER A 50 5.79 1.67 10.93
N ASP A 51 6.20 0.42 11.05
CA ASP A 51 6.03 -0.38 12.25
C ASP A 51 7.32 -1.15 12.48
N GLU A 52 7.91 -1.03 13.65
CA GLU A 52 9.18 -1.65 14.02
C GLU A 52 9.16 -3.19 13.80
N PHE A 53 8.01 -3.81 13.96
CA PHE A 53 7.89 -5.26 13.97
C PHE A 53 7.34 -5.87 12.68
N ARG A 54 6.55 -5.14 11.89
CA ARG A 54 5.88 -5.70 10.69
C ARG A 54 5.49 -4.66 9.66
N THR A 55 6.10 -4.67 8.50
CA THR A 55 5.65 -3.85 7.36
C THR A 55 4.18 -4.11 6.97
N ALA A 56 3.73 -5.36 7.14
CA ALA A 56 2.34 -5.73 6.85
C ALA A 56 1.30 -5.05 7.76
N SER A 57 1.69 -4.61 8.95
CA SER A 57 0.77 -3.93 9.89
C SER A 57 0.42 -2.51 9.47
N THR A 58 1.16 -1.92 8.53
CA THR A 58 0.89 -0.58 8.01
C THR A 58 -0.09 -0.60 6.82
N LEU A 59 -0.24 -1.74 6.16
CA LEU A 59 -1.18 -1.89 5.06
C LEU A 59 -2.62 -1.79 5.57
N HIS A 60 -3.46 -1.12 4.80
CA HIS A 60 -4.85 -0.80 5.15
C HIS A 60 -5.04 0.16 6.33
N ALA A 61 -3.97 0.73 6.88
CA ALA A 61 -4.11 1.87 7.79
C ALA A 61 -4.80 3.03 7.06
N GLU A 62 -5.73 3.66 7.73
CA GLU A 62 -6.43 4.84 7.22
C GLU A 62 -5.74 6.09 7.73
N VAL A 63 -5.30 6.94 6.81
CA VAL A 63 -4.69 8.23 7.12
C VAL A 63 -5.70 9.33 6.82
N ARG A 64 -5.91 10.20 7.78
CA ARG A 64 -6.79 11.36 7.70
C ARG A 64 -6.00 12.62 7.92
N ILE A 65 -6.25 13.64 7.15
CA ILE A 65 -5.74 14.99 7.40
C ILE A 65 -6.89 15.97 7.50
N ARG A 66 -6.72 17.00 8.31
CA ARG A 66 -7.67 18.10 8.43
C ARG A 66 -7.01 19.44 8.10
N GLN A 67 -7.70 20.21 7.29
CA GLN A 67 -7.38 21.61 6.95
C GLN A 67 -8.64 22.46 7.14
N GLY A 68 -8.74 23.20 8.22
CA GLY A 68 -9.94 23.95 8.57
C GLY A 68 -11.18 23.05 8.65
N GLU A 69 -12.13 23.24 7.74
CA GLU A 69 -13.35 22.42 7.69
C GLU A 69 -13.22 21.17 6.79
N GLN A 70 -12.16 21.08 6.00
CA GLN A 70 -11.96 19.96 5.08
C GLN A 70 -11.24 18.81 5.75
N VAL A 71 -11.70 17.60 5.45
CA VAL A 71 -11.03 16.35 5.85
C VAL A 71 -10.80 15.50 4.61
N GLN A 72 -9.56 15.14 4.38
CA GLN A 72 -9.19 14.16 3.35
C GLN A 72 -8.89 12.83 4.04
N VAL A 73 -9.28 11.73 3.41
CA VAL A 73 -9.10 10.37 3.96
C VAL A 73 -8.53 9.49 2.87
N MET A 74 -7.43 8.83 3.15
CA MET A 74 -6.80 7.87 2.26
C MET A 74 -6.36 6.62 3.01
N THR A 75 -6.43 5.48 2.33
CA THR A 75 -5.96 4.20 2.87
C THR A 75 -4.57 3.89 2.32
N ASN A 76 -3.66 3.48 3.19
CA ASN A 76 -2.35 3.00 2.79
C ASN A 76 -2.46 1.66 2.03
N LYS A 77 -2.33 1.71 0.71
CA LYS A 77 -2.40 0.56 -0.20
C LYS A 77 -1.28 0.66 -1.22
N ASN A 78 -0.61 -0.44 -1.46
CA ASN A 78 0.42 -0.54 -2.49
C ASN A 78 -0.10 -1.08 -3.83
N VAL A 79 -1.30 -1.65 -3.86
CA VAL A 79 -1.95 -2.17 -5.08
C VAL A 79 -3.15 -1.31 -5.42
N ARG A 80 -3.20 -0.80 -6.66
CA ARG A 80 -4.26 0.12 -7.11
C ARG A 80 -4.89 -0.28 -8.43
N GLY A 81 -4.63 -1.47 -8.93
CA GLY A 81 -5.19 -1.98 -10.16
C GLY A 81 -4.63 -3.33 -10.52
N TYR A 82 -5.01 -3.85 -11.70
CA TYR A 82 -4.50 -5.11 -12.20
C TYR A 82 -3.01 -4.97 -12.53
N ALA A 83 -2.19 -5.85 -11.96
CA ALA A 83 -0.73 -5.88 -12.15
C ALA A 83 -0.02 -4.55 -11.90
N SER A 84 -0.60 -3.65 -11.07
CA SER A 84 -0.03 -2.34 -10.75
C SER A 84 0.25 -2.17 -9.27
N GLN A 85 1.37 -1.53 -8.99
CA GLN A 85 1.80 -1.15 -7.65
C GLN A 85 2.08 0.34 -7.58
N VAL A 86 1.89 0.92 -6.40
CA VAL A 86 2.30 2.28 -6.07
C VAL A 86 3.24 2.24 -4.87
N GLU A 87 4.01 3.29 -4.73
CA GLU A 87 4.81 3.49 -3.51
C GLU A 87 3.90 3.42 -2.27
N PRO A 88 4.30 2.74 -1.18
CA PRO A 88 3.51 2.67 0.05
C PRO A 88 3.59 3.99 0.83
N VAL A 89 3.22 5.06 0.18
CA VAL A 89 3.17 6.43 0.69
C VAL A 89 1.78 6.98 0.44
N VAL A 90 1.21 7.61 1.46
CA VAL A 90 -0.07 8.29 1.35
C VAL A 90 0.20 9.74 1.02
N HIS A 91 -0.22 10.17 -0.17
CA HIS A 91 0.02 11.53 -0.68
C HIS A 91 -1.24 12.37 -0.62
N PHE A 92 -1.15 13.55 -0.02
CA PHE A 92 -2.22 14.53 0.08
C PHE A 92 -1.84 15.82 -0.63
N GLY A 93 -2.66 16.25 -1.57
CA GLY A 93 -2.61 17.61 -2.08
C GLY A 93 -3.29 18.56 -1.11
N LEU A 94 -2.61 19.63 -0.73
CA LEU A 94 -3.09 20.62 0.24
C LEU A 94 -3.67 21.89 -0.44
N GLY A 95 -3.51 22.01 -1.76
CA GLY A 95 -3.89 23.22 -2.48
C GLY A 95 -3.04 24.41 -2.06
N ALA A 96 -3.63 25.59 -1.98
CA ALA A 96 -2.92 26.83 -1.66
C ALA A 96 -2.75 27.09 -0.14
N GLN A 97 -3.22 26.21 0.70
CA GLN A 97 -3.13 26.37 2.16
C GLN A 97 -2.12 25.40 2.73
N PRO A 98 -0.97 25.85 3.24
CA PRO A 98 0.05 24.97 3.80
C PRO A 98 -0.27 24.48 5.22
N GLU A 99 -1.26 25.08 5.88
CA GLU A 99 -1.59 24.74 7.26
C GLU A 99 -2.39 23.44 7.31
N VAL A 100 -1.88 22.47 8.04
CA VAL A 100 -2.57 21.22 8.39
C VAL A 100 -2.88 21.26 9.89
N ASP A 101 -4.16 21.12 10.26
CA ASP A 101 -4.55 21.13 11.67
C ASP A 101 -4.05 19.87 12.37
N TRP A 102 -4.21 18.73 11.75
CA TRP A 102 -3.73 17.45 12.27
C TRP A 102 -3.68 16.37 11.17
N VAL A 103 -2.85 15.36 11.43
CA VAL A 103 -2.82 14.07 10.74
C VAL A 103 -3.18 13.00 11.75
N GLU A 104 -4.15 12.16 11.43
CA GLU A 104 -4.57 11.01 12.22
C GLU A 104 -4.37 9.74 11.42
N VAL A 105 -3.78 8.73 12.04
CA VAL A 105 -3.65 7.38 11.47
C VAL A 105 -4.48 6.43 12.32
N ARG A 106 -5.36 5.69 11.66
CA ARG A 106 -6.08 4.55 12.23
C ARG A 106 -5.42 3.28 11.75
N TRP A 107 -4.78 2.58 12.66
CA TRP A 107 -4.10 1.34 12.35
C TRP A 107 -5.07 0.17 12.22
N PRO A 108 -4.69 -0.90 11.46
CA PRO A 108 -5.59 -2.04 11.25
C PRO A 108 -6.02 -2.78 12.53
N ASP A 109 -5.24 -2.67 13.60
CA ASP A 109 -5.58 -3.23 14.91
C ASP A 109 -6.55 -2.35 15.72
N GLY A 110 -6.91 -1.18 15.18
CA GLY A 110 -7.82 -0.23 15.79
C GLY A 110 -7.14 0.79 16.72
N SER A 111 -5.82 0.73 16.86
CA SER A 111 -5.07 1.81 17.53
C SER A 111 -5.05 3.08 16.69
N HIS A 112 -4.75 4.20 17.30
CA HIS A 112 -4.70 5.52 16.65
C HIS A 112 -3.37 6.20 16.94
N SER A 113 -2.88 6.95 15.96
CA SER A 113 -1.76 7.87 16.11
C SER A 113 -2.16 9.23 15.58
N ARG A 114 -1.79 10.32 16.25
CA ARG A 114 -2.13 11.67 15.85
C ARG A 114 -0.97 12.62 16.03
N ILE A 115 -0.76 13.46 15.02
CA ILE A 115 0.22 14.54 15.00
C ILE A 115 -0.54 15.84 14.73
N ASP A 116 -0.42 16.80 15.61
CA ASP A 116 -1.03 18.12 15.47
C ASP A 116 -0.08 19.07 14.75
N ARG A 117 -0.61 19.85 13.83
CA ARG A 117 0.06 20.89 13.04
C ARG A 117 1.38 20.45 12.39
N PRO A 118 1.41 19.37 11.62
CA PRO A 118 2.60 19.04 10.84
C PRO A 118 2.81 20.12 9.77
N GLY A 119 4.08 20.34 9.42
CA GLY A 119 4.41 21.22 8.28
C GLY A 119 3.97 20.62 6.95
N ALA A 120 3.70 21.49 5.98
CA ALA A 120 3.51 21.08 4.59
C ALA A 120 4.84 20.85 3.87
N ASP A 121 4.78 20.44 2.60
CA ASP A 121 5.88 20.27 1.67
C ASP A 121 6.99 19.34 2.19
N GLN A 122 6.57 18.25 2.82
CA GLN A 122 7.48 17.28 3.41
C GLN A 122 6.94 15.85 3.37
N THR A 123 7.82 14.91 3.66
CA THR A 123 7.47 13.53 3.97
C THR A 123 7.45 13.32 5.48
N LEU A 124 6.25 13.20 6.03
CA LEU A 124 6.01 12.91 7.45
C LEU A 124 6.09 11.41 7.68
N ARG A 125 6.98 10.97 8.57
CA ARG A 125 7.07 9.58 9.01
C ARG A 125 6.29 9.41 10.29
N ILE A 126 5.39 8.44 10.31
CA ILE A 126 4.60 8.09 11.49
C ILE A 126 4.87 6.63 11.81
N GLU A 127 5.51 6.42 12.94
CA GLU A 127 5.78 5.08 13.45
C GLU A 127 4.66 4.65 14.38
N LYS A 128 4.23 3.40 14.23
CA LYS A 128 3.25 2.82 15.13
C LYS A 128 3.86 2.67 16.52
N ASN A 129 3.11 3.09 17.55
CA ASN A 129 3.56 3.09 18.94
C ASN A 129 4.69 4.09 19.28
N ASP A 130 4.93 5.09 18.43
CA ASP A 130 5.83 6.18 18.79
C ASP A 130 5.28 6.94 20.01
N PRO A 131 6.02 6.99 21.13
CA PRO A 131 5.56 7.65 22.34
C PRO A 131 5.45 9.18 22.19
N THR A 132 6.04 9.75 21.14
CA THR A 132 5.93 11.20 20.86
C THR A 132 4.66 11.55 20.09
N VAL A 133 3.96 10.56 19.58
CA VAL A 133 2.71 10.69 18.83
C VAL A 133 1.57 10.38 19.79
N SER A 134 0.66 11.36 19.98
CA SER A 134 -0.51 11.14 20.83
C SER A 134 -1.43 10.09 20.20
N GLY A 135 -1.80 9.07 20.93
CA GLY A 135 -2.69 8.02 20.45
C GLY A 135 -3.15 7.11 21.57
N GLU A 136 -4.30 6.53 21.40
CA GLU A 136 -4.78 5.47 22.28
C GLU A 136 -4.35 4.11 21.71
N ALA A 137 -3.56 3.38 22.48
CA ALA A 137 -3.36 1.96 22.21
C ALA A 137 -4.69 1.24 22.43
N ASN A 138 -5.18 0.57 21.41
CA ASN A 138 -6.29 -0.34 21.62
C ASN A 138 -5.72 -1.59 22.29
N GLU A 139 -5.96 -1.74 23.59
CA GLU A 139 -5.76 -3.00 24.30
C GLU A 139 -6.73 -4.05 23.72
N ARG A 140 -6.52 -4.45 22.49
CA ARG A 140 -7.11 -5.71 22.06
C ARG A 140 -6.43 -6.79 22.86
N ASP A 141 -7.25 -7.48 23.64
CA ASP A 141 -6.89 -8.72 24.27
C ASP A 141 -6.03 -9.53 23.27
N SER A 142 -4.77 -9.73 23.62
CA SER A 142 -3.84 -10.54 22.86
C SER A 142 -4.19 -12.02 23.03
N GLY A 143 -5.47 -12.34 22.83
CA GLY A 143 -5.98 -13.68 22.81
C GLY A 143 -5.10 -14.56 21.92
N SER A 144 -5.01 -15.84 22.26
CA SER A 144 -4.28 -16.79 21.45
C SER A 144 -4.65 -16.66 19.98
N PRO A 145 -3.68 -16.61 19.08
CA PRO A 145 -3.97 -16.44 17.66
C PRO A 145 -4.87 -17.57 17.17
N TYR A 146 -5.92 -17.22 16.42
CA TYR A 146 -6.81 -18.23 15.82
C TYR A 146 -6.05 -19.20 14.90
N PHE A 147 -4.95 -18.74 14.30
CA PHE A 147 -4.12 -19.54 13.43
C PHE A 147 -2.70 -19.62 13.99
N ARG A 148 -2.16 -20.82 14.06
CA ARG A 148 -0.76 -21.08 14.38
C ARG A 148 -0.17 -22.01 13.33
N GLU A 149 1.09 -21.87 13.07
CA GLU A 149 1.82 -22.85 12.26
C GLU A 149 1.80 -24.20 13.00
N ALA A 150 1.32 -25.20 12.32
CA ALA A 150 1.34 -26.57 12.81
C ALA A 150 2.10 -27.46 11.82
N PRO A 151 2.97 -28.37 12.29
CA PRO A 151 3.61 -29.31 11.39
C PRO A 151 2.51 -30.19 10.78
N LEU A 152 2.37 -30.09 9.45
CA LEU A 152 1.57 -31.05 8.71
C LEU A 152 2.20 -32.43 8.90
N GLY A 153 1.47 -33.37 9.47
CA GLY A 153 1.93 -34.78 9.58
C GLY A 153 2.17 -35.43 8.22
N ILE A 154 1.95 -34.72 7.15
CA ILE A 154 2.12 -35.15 5.76
C ILE A 154 3.31 -34.38 5.17
N PRO A 155 4.39 -35.03 4.76
CA PRO A 155 5.55 -34.40 4.15
C PRO A 155 5.21 -33.97 2.70
N TYR A 156 4.33 -32.98 2.56
CA TYR A 156 3.99 -32.43 1.24
C TYR A 156 4.93 -31.28 0.89
N ARG A 157 5.56 -31.37 -0.26
CA ARG A 157 6.31 -30.27 -0.87
C ARG A 157 5.81 -30.05 -2.28
N HIS A 158 5.32 -28.86 -2.54
CA HIS A 158 4.91 -28.49 -3.89
C HIS A 158 6.10 -28.58 -4.85
N ARG A 159 5.87 -29.16 -6.02
CA ARG A 159 6.82 -29.18 -7.13
C ARG A 159 6.15 -28.57 -8.35
N GLU A 160 6.76 -27.53 -8.84
CA GLU A 160 6.30 -26.87 -10.08
C GLU A 160 6.35 -27.83 -11.27
N ASN A 161 5.35 -27.71 -12.14
CA ASN A 161 5.33 -28.41 -13.39
C ASN A 161 6.41 -27.84 -14.32
N GLN A 162 7.20 -28.70 -14.93
CA GLN A 162 8.24 -28.30 -15.90
C GLN A 162 7.69 -28.04 -17.31
N PHE A 163 6.40 -28.20 -17.51
CA PHE A 163 5.76 -27.93 -18.78
C PHE A 163 5.86 -26.47 -19.20
N TYR A 164 6.16 -26.22 -20.45
CA TYR A 164 6.27 -24.88 -21.00
C TYR A 164 5.07 -24.57 -21.89
N ASP A 165 4.07 -23.91 -21.34
CA ASP A 165 2.77 -23.64 -21.98
C ASP A 165 2.91 -22.96 -23.34
N PHE A 166 3.83 -22.00 -23.47
CA PHE A 166 4.02 -21.21 -24.68
C PHE A 166 4.60 -21.98 -25.85
N GLU A 167 5.10 -23.21 -25.67
CA GLU A 167 5.47 -24.08 -26.79
C GLU A 167 4.24 -24.56 -27.55
N LYS A 168 3.14 -24.78 -26.85
CA LYS A 168 1.88 -25.24 -27.46
C LYS A 168 0.91 -24.10 -27.74
N GLU A 169 0.78 -23.17 -26.80
CA GLU A 169 -0.19 -22.07 -26.85
C GLU A 169 0.53 -20.72 -26.73
N LYS A 170 1.01 -20.20 -27.83
CA LYS A 170 1.82 -18.99 -27.87
C LYS A 170 1.10 -17.69 -27.48
N LEU A 171 -0.22 -17.70 -27.48
CA LEU A 171 -1.05 -16.53 -27.21
C LEU A 171 -1.61 -16.50 -25.78
N LEU A 172 -1.18 -17.39 -24.89
CA LEU A 172 -1.56 -17.32 -23.50
C LEU A 172 -0.98 -16.05 -22.85
N PRO A 173 -1.78 -15.32 -22.07
CA PRO A 173 -1.31 -14.12 -21.39
C PRO A 173 -0.30 -14.44 -20.27
N HIS A 174 -0.38 -15.63 -19.68
CA HIS A 174 0.53 -16.12 -18.65
C HIS A 174 0.56 -17.64 -18.61
N ARG A 175 1.56 -18.21 -17.93
CA ARG A 175 1.70 -19.66 -17.79
C ARG A 175 0.60 -20.23 -16.91
N GLN A 176 -0.20 -21.15 -17.42
CA GLN A 176 -1.24 -21.84 -16.67
C GLN A 176 -0.66 -23.01 -15.84
N SER A 177 0.39 -23.66 -16.35
CA SER A 177 1.01 -24.84 -15.71
C SER A 177 1.79 -24.53 -14.43
N ARG A 178 1.98 -23.26 -14.09
CA ARG A 178 2.75 -22.79 -12.91
C ARG A 178 1.99 -21.77 -12.07
N LEU A 179 0.72 -22.03 -11.85
CA LEU A 179 -0.13 -21.16 -11.01
C LEU A 179 0.03 -21.42 -9.49
N GLY A 180 0.96 -22.26 -9.11
CA GLY A 180 1.19 -22.64 -7.74
C GLY A 180 0.29 -23.78 -7.24
N PRO A 181 0.41 -24.18 -5.99
CA PRO A 181 -0.39 -25.25 -5.42
C PRO A 181 -1.84 -24.81 -5.26
N ALA A 182 -2.77 -25.69 -5.61
CA ALA A 182 -4.15 -25.55 -5.17
C ALA A 182 -4.21 -25.84 -3.66
N LEU A 183 -4.75 -24.91 -2.90
CA LEU A 183 -5.01 -25.06 -1.47
C LEU A 183 -6.51 -25.15 -1.26
N ALA A 184 -6.93 -26.20 -0.56
CA ALA A 184 -8.31 -26.35 -0.10
C ALA A 184 -8.31 -26.39 1.43
N THR A 185 -9.27 -25.73 2.02
CA THR A 185 -9.55 -25.80 3.45
C THR A 185 -10.85 -26.57 3.68
N GLY A 186 -10.93 -27.29 4.74
CA GLY A 186 -12.13 -28.05 5.09
C GLY A 186 -12.06 -28.50 6.54
N ASP A 187 -13.22 -28.69 7.13
CA ASP A 187 -13.35 -29.31 8.42
C ASP A 187 -13.20 -30.83 8.25
N LEU A 188 -12.08 -31.38 8.70
CA LEU A 188 -11.75 -32.80 8.55
C LEU A 188 -12.28 -33.65 9.70
N ASN A 189 -12.56 -33.07 10.84
CA ASN A 189 -13.01 -33.75 12.05
C ASN A 189 -14.48 -33.48 12.39
N GLY A 190 -15.12 -32.54 11.71
CA GLY A 190 -16.55 -32.22 11.88
C GLY A 190 -16.87 -31.47 13.16
N ASP A 191 -15.91 -30.72 13.71
CA ASP A 191 -16.10 -29.95 14.94
C ASP A 191 -16.55 -28.50 14.70
N GLY A 192 -16.73 -28.09 13.43
CA GLY A 192 -17.18 -26.76 13.01
C GLY A 192 -16.05 -25.79 12.85
#